data_1be60f0bffd886aaf731189cca7ccee2
#
_entry.id   1be60f0bffd886aaf731189cca7ccee2
#
_cell.length_a   1.000
_cell.length_b   1.000
_cell.length_c   1.000
_cell.angle_alpha   90.00
_cell.angle_beta   90.00
_cell.angle_gamma   90.00
#
_symmetry.space_group_name_H-M   'P 1'
#
loop_
_entity.id
_entity.type
_entity.pdbx_description
1 polymer ?
#
loop_
_entity_poly.entity_id
_entity_poly.type
_entity_poly.pdbx_seq_one_letter_code
_entity_poly.pdbx_strand_id
1 'polypeptide(L)'
;VGGFKTITTVASTVPKNGDVNPYGVAVVTRSKDRLHRGDVLVSNFNDKANTQGTGTTIVEVAPNRSVRVFAQINAAHLPGACPGGIGLTTALAILGNDWVVVGSLPTNAGNPATAKAGCLLVLNSDGRVVETFHGRGINGPWDMTAVGGRLVSALFVTNVLKPNLR
;
A
#
# COMPACT_ATOMS: atom_id res chain seq x y z
N VAL A 1 -3.72 -31.11 -4.08
CA VAL A 1 -4.46 -29.83 -4.03
C VAL A 1 -5.44 -29.85 -5.20
N GLY A 2 -6.57 -30.51 -5.03
CA GLY A 2 -7.55 -30.59 -6.10
C GLY A 2 -8.83 -29.91 -5.67
N GLY A 3 -9.45 -29.13 -6.54
CA GLY A 3 -10.82 -28.81 -6.36
C GLY A 3 -11.29 -27.38 -6.57
N PHE A 4 -10.40 -26.37 -6.68
CA PHE A 4 -10.84 -25.04 -7.09
C PHE A 4 -11.12 -25.05 -8.60
N LYS A 5 -12.40 -25.05 -8.95
CA LYS A 5 -12.88 -25.11 -10.35
C LYS A 5 -13.48 -23.79 -10.85
N THR A 6 -13.65 -22.82 -9.97
CA THR A 6 -14.30 -21.55 -10.31
C THR A 6 -13.49 -20.36 -9.78
N ILE A 7 -13.42 -19.31 -10.58
CA ILE A 7 -12.92 -17.98 -10.21
C ILE A 7 -14.11 -17.03 -10.29
N THR A 8 -14.31 -16.26 -9.23
CA THR A 8 -15.40 -15.28 -9.16
C THR A 8 -14.81 -13.90 -8.88
N THR A 9 -15.20 -12.90 -9.66
CA THR A 9 -14.88 -11.50 -9.38
C THR A 9 -15.64 -11.06 -8.13
N VAL A 10 -14.92 -10.58 -7.13
CA VAL A 10 -15.50 -10.10 -5.88
C VAL A 10 -15.95 -8.65 -6.03
N ALA A 11 -15.05 -7.75 -6.44
CA ALA A 11 -15.31 -6.33 -6.60
C ALA A 11 -14.31 -5.69 -7.56
N SER A 12 -14.61 -4.48 -8.03
CA SER A 12 -13.62 -3.60 -8.68
C SER A 12 -12.93 -2.76 -7.61
N THR A 13 -11.61 -2.63 -7.69
CA THR A 13 -10.82 -1.77 -6.78
C THR A 13 -10.64 -0.35 -7.30
N VAL A 14 -11.34 0.01 -8.38
CA VAL A 14 -11.23 1.33 -9.03
C VAL A 14 -12.08 2.36 -8.26
N PRO A 15 -11.47 3.32 -7.56
CA PRO A 15 -12.18 4.39 -6.86
C PRO A 15 -12.57 5.55 -7.80
N LYS A 16 -13.22 6.59 -7.25
CA LYS A 16 -13.68 7.73 -8.06
C LYS A 16 -12.57 8.52 -8.76
N ASN A 17 -11.34 8.54 -8.22
CA ASN A 17 -10.20 9.18 -8.88
C ASN A 17 -9.66 8.36 -10.06
N GLY A 18 -10.12 7.10 -10.20
CA GLY A 18 -9.80 6.24 -11.32
C GLY A 18 -8.51 5.44 -11.16
N ASP A 19 -7.83 5.47 -10.02
CA ASP A 19 -6.65 4.64 -9.80
C ASP A 19 -6.96 3.17 -10.06
N VAL A 20 -6.04 2.47 -10.71
CA VAL A 20 -6.20 1.08 -11.19
C VAL A 20 -5.01 0.22 -10.80
N ASN A 21 -5.01 -1.04 -11.27
CA ASN A 21 -3.93 -2.00 -11.08
C ASN A 21 -3.70 -2.33 -9.59
N PRO A 22 -4.60 -3.13 -8.98
CA PRO A 22 -4.48 -3.56 -7.59
C PRO A 22 -3.22 -4.42 -7.38
N TYR A 23 -2.40 -4.05 -6.40
CA TYR A 23 -1.15 -4.72 -6.09
C TYR A 23 -1.11 -5.28 -4.67
N GLY A 24 -1.01 -4.42 -3.66
CA GLY A 24 -0.93 -4.83 -2.27
C GLY A 24 -2.28 -5.28 -1.73
N VAL A 25 -2.29 -6.36 -0.95
CA VAL A 25 -3.51 -6.91 -0.34
C VAL A 25 -3.24 -7.23 1.12
N ALA A 26 -4.10 -6.76 2.03
CA ALA A 26 -4.04 -7.09 3.45
C ALA A 26 -5.44 -7.30 4.03
N VAL A 27 -5.62 -8.39 4.82
CA VAL A 27 -6.90 -8.70 5.46
C VAL A 27 -6.98 -7.99 6.81
N VAL A 28 -8.09 -7.30 7.06
CA VAL A 28 -8.36 -6.66 8.34
C VAL A 28 -8.81 -7.72 9.35
N THR A 29 -7.96 -7.99 10.33
CA THR A 29 -8.20 -9.04 11.34
C THR A 29 -8.99 -8.55 12.54
N ARG A 30 -9.07 -7.23 12.74
CA ARG A 30 -9.77 -6.60 13.87
C ARG A 30 -10.38 -5.27 13.45
N SER A 31 -11.58 -4.97 13.96
CA SER A 31 -12.20 -3.66 13.72
C SER A 31 -11.59 -2.59 14.61
N LYS A 32 -11.23 -1.45 14.02
CA LYS A 32 -10.84 -0.23 14.70
C LYS A 32 -11.03 0.98 13.77
N ASP A 33 -11.71 2.00 14.24
CA ASP A 33 -12.03 3.22 13.49
C ASP A 33 -12.61 2.88 12.10
N ARG A 34 -11.89 3.16 11.02
CA ARG A 34 -12.32 2.87 9.64
C ARG A 34 -11.94 1.46 9.15
N LEU A 35 -11.17 0.71 9.89
CA LEU A 35 -10.86 -0.69 9.59
C LEU A 35 -12.00 -1.59 10.11
N HIS A 36 -12.53 -2.49 9.29
CA HIS A 36 -13.59 -3.41 9.69
C HIS A 36 -13.14 -4.85 9.50
N ARG A 37 -13.25 -5.64 10.55
CA ARG A 37 -12.83 -7.05 10.52
C ARG A 37 -13.48 -7.81 9.38
N GLY A 38 -12.65 -8.52 8.62
CA GLY A 38 -13.06 -9.31 7.45
C GLY A 38 -13.00 -8.54 6.14
N ASP A 39 -12.80 -7.22 6.18
CA ASP A 39 -12.56 -6.43 4.98
C ASP A 39 -11.13 -6.67 4.46
N VAL A 40 -10.91 -6.36 3.21
CA VAL A 40 -9.61 -6.47 2.54
C VAL A 40 -9.17 -5.09 2.08
N LEU A 41 -8.00 -4.65 2.54
CA LEU A 41 -7.34 -3.46 1.99
C LEU A 41 -6.61 -3.83 0.71
N VAL A 42 -6.71 -2.97 -0.30
CA VAL A 42 -6.01 -3.13 -1.59
C VAL A 42 -5.39 -1.80 -2.00
N SER A 43 -4.08 -1.79 -2.27
CA SER A 43 -3.40 -0.62 -2.84
C SER A 43 -3.43 -0.66 -4.36
N ASN A 44 -3.74 0.48 -5.00
CA ASN A 44 -3.67 0.65 -6.45
C ASN A 44 -2.33 1.26 -6.84
N PHE A 45 -1.64 0.63 -7.81
CA PHE A 45 -0.29 1.01 -8.24
C PHE A 45 -0.29 2.09 -9.32
N ASN A 46 -1.34 2.14 -10.14
CA ASN A 46 -1.43 3.03 -11.30
C ASN A 46 -2.52 4.09 -11.12
N ASP A 47 -2.36 5.24 -11.77
CA ASP A 47 -3.41 6.23 -11.92
C ASP A 47 -4.50 5.79 -12.94
N LYS A 48 -5.47 6.67 -13.17
CA LYS A 48 -6.56 6.44 -14.14
C LYS A 48 -6.11 6.24 -15.59
N ALA A 49 -4.91 6.73 -15.95
CA ALA A 49 -4.31 6.53 -17.26
C ALA A 49 -3.54 5.20 -17.34
N ASN A 50 -3.60 4.40 -16.26
CA ASN A 50 -2.86 3.15 -16.10
C ASN A 50 -1.32 3.36 -16.16
N THR A 51 -0.87 4.50 -15.68
CA THR A 51 0.55 4.85 -15.60
C THR A 51 1.16 4.19 -14.37
N GLN A 52 2.19 3.36 -14.54
CA GLN A 52 2.82 2.60 -13.46
C GLN A 52 3.50 3.51 -12.43
N GLY A 53 3.35 3.19 -11.15
CA GLY A 53 4.00 3.92 -10.06
C GLY A 53 3.46 5.32 -9.84
N THR A 54 2.17 5.55 -10.11
CA THR A 54 1.49 6.84 -9.90
C THR A 54 0.20 6.72 -9.11
N GLY A 55 -0.19 5.49 -8.73
CA GLY A 55 -1.37 5.25 -7.90
C GLY A 55 -1.19 5.78 -6.47
N THR A 56 -2.26 6.28 -5.89
CA THR A 56 -2.27 6.98 -4.60
C THR A 56 -3.30 6.44 -3.62
N THR A 57 -4.14 5.49 -4.06
CA THR A 57 -5.29 5.05 -3.26
C THR A 57 -5.11 3.66 -2.66
N ILE A 58 -5.61 3.52 -1.43
CA ILE A 58 -5.91 2.24 -0.80
C ILE A 58 -7.42 2.17 -0.69
N VAL A 59 -8.02 1.13 -1.26
CA VAL A 59 -9.45 0.84 -1.11
C VAL A 59 -9.66 -0.28 -0.09
N GLU A 60 -10.83 -0.32 0.50
CA GLU A 60 -11.28 -1.37 1.40
C GLU A 60 -12.49 -2.05 0.79
N VAL A 61 -12.40 -3.37 0.63
CA VAL A 61 -13.42 -4.23 0.06
C VAL A 61 -14.06 -5.04 1.17
N ALA A 62 -15.34 -4.82 1.43
CA ALA A 62 -16.08 -5.54 2.45
C ALA A 62 -16.58 -6.92 1.97
N PRO A 63 -16.91 -7.87 2.88
CA PRO A 63 -17.46 -9.17 2.52
C PRO A 63 -18.75 -9.12 1.68
N ASN A 64 -19.54 -8.07 1.85
CA ASN A 64 -20.75 -7.81 1.03
C ASN A 64 -20.42 -7.21 -0.35
N ARG A 65 -19.14 -7.14 -0.72
CA ARG A 65 -18.60 -6.58 -1.97
C ARG A 65 -18.70 -5.06 -2.12
N SER A 66 -19.12 -4.34 -1.09
CA SER A 66 -19.03 -2.87 -1.11
C SER A 66 -17.57 -2.43 -1.05
N VAL A 67 -17.26 -1.34 -1.77
CA VAL A 67 -15.90 -0.79 -1.85
C VAL A 67 -15.93 0.66 -1.41
N ARG A 68 -14.99 1.03 -0.56
CA ARG A 68 -14.78 2.41 -0.13
C ARG A 68 -13.28 2.77 -0.18
N VAL A 69 -12.98 4.03 -0.33
CA VAL A 69 -11.61 4.52 -0.22
C VAL A 69 -11.23 4.54 1.26
N PHE A 70 -10.25 3.74 1.65
CA PHE A 70 -9.64 3.79 2.98
C PHE A 70 -8.71 4.98 3.10
N ALA A 71 -7.82 5.17 2.12
CA ALA A 71 -6.90 6.29 2.07
C ALA A 71 -6.68 6.75 0.62
N GLN A 72 -6.60 8.07 0.44
CA GLN A 72 -6.05 8.70 -0.75
C GLN A 72 -4.88 9.58 -0.31
N ILE A 73 -3.66 9.19 -0.72
CA ILE A 73 -2.44 9.79 -0.22
C ILE A 73 -2.05 10.99 -1.07
N ASN A 74 -1.79 12.11 -0.40
CA ASN A 74 -1.32 13.33 -1.04
C ASN A 74 0.12 13.63 -0.62
N ALA A 75 1.03 13.68 -1.59
CA ALA A 75 2.44 13.94 -1.36
C ALA A 75 2.71 15.29 -0.66
N ALA A 76 1.83 16.28 -0.84
CA ALA A 76 1.97 17.59 -0.21
C ALA A 76 1.66 17.58 1.31
N HIS A 77 1.04 16.53 1.82
CA HIS A 77 0.59 16.44 3.22
C HIS A 77 1.25 15.29 3.99
N LEU A 78 2.46 14.90 3.59
CA LEU A 78 3.20 13.87 4.31
C LEU A 78 3.83 14.46 5.58
N PRO A 79 3.84 13.71 6.70
CA PRO A 79 4.46 14.15 7.95
C PRO A 79 5.99 14.13 7.91
N GLY A 80 6.57 13.45 6.93
CA GLY A 80 8.00 13.31 6.73
C GLY A 80 8.36 13.12 5.26
N ALA A 81 9.65 12.95 4.97
CA ALA A 81 10.13 12.83 3.60
C ALA A 81 9.77 11.49 2.96
N CYS A 82 9.34 11.54 1.70
CA CYS A 82 9.29 10.42 0.77
C CYS A 82 9.98 10.87 -0.52
N PRO A 83 11.31 10.68 -0.67
CA PRO A 83 12.13 11.37 -1.66
C PRO A 83 11.69 11.22 -3.11
N GLY A 84 11.12 10.06 -3.44
CA GLY A 84 10.61 9.80 -4.78
C GLY A 84 9.21 10.36 -5.03
N GLY A 85 8.45 10.65 -4.00
CA GLY A 85 7.01 10.96 -4.09
C GLY A 85 6.12 9.73 -3.83
N ILE A 86 4.89 9.76 -4.34
CA ILE A 86 3.90 8.71 -4.10
C ILE A 86 3.66 7.88 -5.36
N GLY A 87 3.76 6.56 -5.19
CA GLY A 87 3.38 5.54 -6.13
C GLY A 87 3.30 4.22 -5.35
N LEU A 88 2.08 3.80 -4.96
CA LEU A 88 1.89 2.70 -4.04
C LEU A 88 2.32 1.37 -4.67
N THR A 89 2.92 0.47 -3.86
CA THR A 89 3.44 -0.82 -4.32
C THR A 89 2.64 -2.01 -3.76
N THR A 90 3.11 -3.22 -3.99
CA THR A 90 2.56 -4.44 -3.39
C THR A 90 2.79 -4.50 -1.88
N ALA A 91 3.77 -3.76 -1.38
CA ALA A 91 4.07 -3.69 0.04
C ALA A 91 2.89 -3.08 0.81
N LEU A 92 2.04 -3.91 1.39
CA LEU A 92 0.89 -3.51 2.21
C LEU A 92 0.74 -4.48 3.38
N ALA A 93 0.75 -3.96 4.60
CA ALA A 93 0.58 -4.76 5.80
C ALA A 93 -0.24 -4.00 6.86
N ILE A 94 -0.96 -4.74 7.70
CA ILE A 94 -1.62 -4.21 8.90
C ILE A 94 -0.89 -4.75 10.12
N LEU A 95 -0.41 -3.84 10.97
CA LEU A 95 0.33 -4.19 12.18
C LEU A 95 -0.62 -4.59 13.33
N GLY A 96 -0.07 -5.24 14.32
CA GLY A 96 -0.84 -5.70 15.48
C GLY A 96 -1.52 -4.59 16.31
N ASN A 97 -1.09 -3.33 16.14
CA ASN A 97 -1.69 -2.13 16.75
C ASN A 97 -2.70 -1.41 15.82
N ASP A 98 -3.09 -2.04 14.71
CA ASP A 98 -4.02 -1.54 13.68
C ASP A 98 -3.48 -0.38 12.82
N TRP A 99 -2.17 -0.19 12.81
CA TRP A 99 -1.54 0.70 11.83
C TRP A 99 -1.37 -0.02 10.50
N VAL A 100 -1.55 0.73 9.43
CA VAL A 100 -1.38 0.24 8.05
C VAL A 100 -0.06 0.77 7.51
N VAL A 101 0.77 -0.12 6.98
CA VAL A 101 2.03 0.29 6.33
C VAL A 101 1.95 -0.05 4.86
N VAL A 102 2.27 0.92 4.00
CA VAL A 102 2.30 0.72 2.54
C VAL A 102 3.61 1.25 1.96
N GLY A 103 4.17 0.52 0.99
CA GLY A 103 5.34 0.95 0.23
C GLY A 103 4.98 1.97 -0.84
N SER A 104 5.92 2.85 -1.13
CA SER A 104 5.85 3.80 -2.23
C SER A 104 7.12 3.74 -3.07
N LEU A 105 6.99 3.52 -4.37
CA LEU A 105 8.06 3.56 -5.35
C LEU A 105 7.55 4.23 -6.63
N PRO A 106 7.52 5.55 -6.67
CA PRO A 106 6.98 6.28 -7.80
C PRO A 106 7.90 6.26 -9.01
N THR A 107 7.28 6.40 -10.18
CA THR A 107 7.97 6.63 -11.45
C THR A 107 7.56 7.98 -12.04
N ASN A 108 8.32 8.47 -13.00
CA ASN A 108 7.89 9.58 -13.84
C ASN A 108 7.27 9.02 -15.13
N ALA A 109 6.01 9.33 -15.35
CA ALA A 109 5.23 8.90 -16.52
C ALA A 109 5.30 7.37 -16.79
N GLY A 110 5.34 6.55 -15.74
CA GLY A 110 5.38 5.10 -15.86
C GLY A 110 6.73 4.50 -16.31
N ASN A 111 7.77 5.29 -16.43
CA ASN A 111 9.08 4.81 -16.83
C ASN A 111 9.89 4.28 -15.65
N PRO A 112 10.13 2.94 -15.55
CA PRO A 112 10.87 2.34 -14.44
C PRO A 112 12.29 2.89 -14.26
N ALA A 113 12.94 3.35 -15.33
CA ALA A 113 14.28 3.94 -15.27
C ALA A 113 14.32 5.27 -14.51
N THR A 114 13.16 5.89 -14.30
CA THR A 114 13.02 7.13 -13.52
C THR A 114 12.67 6.91 -12.06
N ALA A 115 12.49 5.65 -11.65
CA ALA A 115 12.18 5.33 -10.25
C ALA A 115 13.27 5.88 -9.32
N LYS A 116 12.85 6.60 -8.30
CA LYS A 116 13.72 7.16 -7.25
C LYS A 116 13.53 6.38 -5.97
N ALA A 117 14.45 6.58 -5.03
CA ALA A 117 14.32 5.96 -3.71
C ALA A 117 12.93 6.19 -3.12
N GLY A 118 12.27 5.10 -2.79
CA GLY A 118 10.92 5.09 -2.22
C GLY A 118 10.90 5.34 -0.72
N CYS A 119 9.74 5.13 -0.13
CA CYS A 119 9.53 5.21 1.31
C CYS A 119 8.49 4.19 1.75
N LEU A 120 8.37 3.98 3.06
CA LEU A 120 7.20 3.36 3.68
C LEU A 120 6.34 4.47 4.26
N LEU A 121 5.04 4.38 4.04
CA LEU A 121 4.03 5.28 4.58
C LEU A 121 3.29 4.52 5.69
N VAL A 122 3.23 5.10 6.87
CA VAL A 122 2.49 4.54 8.00
C VAL A 122 1.21 5.33 8.19
N LEU A 123 0.09 4.63 8.13
CA LEU A 123 -1.23 5.21 8.30
C LEU A 123 -1.84 4.72 9.62
N ASN A 124 -2.60 5.58 10.28
CA ASN A 124 -3.46 5.16 11.37
C ASN A 124 -4.72 4.44 10.86
N SER A 125 -5.53 3.92 11.77
CA SER A 125 -6.78 3.22 11.46
C SER A 125 -7.88 4.10 10.82
N ASP A 126 -7.69 5.43 10.77
CA ASP A 126 -8.54 6.37 10.01
C ASP A 126 -8.07 6.58 8.56
N GLY A 127 -6.95 5.96 8.16
CA GLY A 127 -6.37 6.12 6.82
C GLY A 127 -5.56 7.39 6.64
N ARG A 128 -5.12 8.05 7.71
CA ARG A 128 -4.23 9.23 7.65
C ARG A 128 -2.78 8.80 7.75
N VAL A 129 -1.92 9.33 6.88
CA VAL A 129 -0.46 9.13 7.01
C VAL A 129 0.03 9.86 8.25
N VAL A 130 0.66 9.14 9.16
CA VAL A 130 1.14 9.65 10.46
C VAL A 130 2.67 9.60 10.57
N GLU A 131 3.34 8.80 9.72
CA GLU A 131 4.79 8.66 9.71
C GLU A 131 5.27 8.24 8.32
N THR A 132 6.54 8.54 8.00
CA THR A 132 7.23 8.06 6.79
C THR A 132 8.60 7.52 7.16
N PHE A 133 8.98 6.38 6.59
CA PHE A 133 10.32 5.83 6.71
C PHE A 133 11.01 5.82 5.35
N HIS A 134 12.21 6.38 5.28
CA HIS A 134 13.04 6.40 4.08
C HIS A 134 14.52 6.26 4.40
N GLY A 135 15.36 6.00 3.41
CA GLY A 135 16.78 5.74 3.63
C GLY A 135 17.02 4.45 4.41
N ARG A 136 18.24 4.25 4.96
CA ARG A 136 18.61 3.12 5.82
C ARG A 136 18.17 1.74 5.27
N GLY A 137 18.34 1.52 3.96
CA GLY A 137 17.95 0.27 3.31
C GLY A 137 16.55 0.25 2.71
N ILE A 138 15.73 1.30 2.88
CA ILE A 138 14.46 1.47 2.17
C ILE A 138 14.74 2.21 0.88
N ASN A 139 14.83 1.44 -0.22
CA ASN A 139 15.31 1.96 -1.52
C ASN A 139 14.42 1.54 -2.71
N GLY A 140 13.26 1.19 -2.50
CA GLY A 140 12.31 0.72 -3.50
C GLY A 140 11.47 -0.38 -2.91
N PRO A 141 10.74 -0.09 -1.81
CA PRO A 141 9.95 -1.10 -1.12
C PRO A 141 8.91 -1.65 -2.09
N TRP A 142 9.00 -2.96 -2.36
CA TRP A 142 8.15 -3.60 -3.35
C TRP A 142 7.12 -4.51 -2.72
N ASP A 143 7.55 -5.33 -1.77
CA ASP A 143 6.67 -6.20 -1.02
C ASP A 143 7.08 -6.24 0.45
N MET A 144 6.18 -6.63 1.35
CA MET A 144 6.47 -6.76 2.77
C MET A 144 5.61 -7.80 3.45
N THR A 145 6.12 -8.29 4.57
CA THR A 145 5.34 -9.03 5.55
C THR A 145 5.57 -8.49 6.94
N ALA A 146 4.54 -8.50 7.78
CA ALA A 146 4.59 -8.10 9.17
C ALA A 146 4.52 -9.32 10.09
N VAL A 147 5.35 -9.34 11.12
CA VAL A 147 5.34 -10.36 12.17
C VAL A 147 5.32 -9.66 13.52
N GLY A 148 4.53 -10.17 14.45
CA GLY A 148 4.47 -9.64 15.81
C GLY A 148 3.06 -9.40 16.30
N GLY A 149 2.95 -8.70 17.43
CA GLY A 149 1.71 -8.43 18.13
C GLY A 149 1.45 -6.93 18.32
N ARG A 150 0.59 -6.61 19.30
CA ARG A 150 0.15 -5.23 19.56
C ARG A 150 1.26 -4.28 20.02
N LEU A 151 2.26 -4.80 20.72
CA LEU A 151 3.32 -3.97 21.34
C LEU A 151 4.58 -3.92 20.51
N VAL A 152 4.88 -5.00 19.78
CA VAL A 152 6.08 -5.10 18.94
C VAL A 152 5.71 -5.72 17.62
N SER A 153 6.12 -5.11 16.54
CA SER A 153 6.01 -5.65 15.19
C SER A 153 7.33 -5.50 14.47
N ALA A 154 7.70 -6.51 13.69
CA ALA A 154 8.81 -6.45 12.74
C ALA A 154 8.24 -6.44 11.32
N LEU A 155 8.84 -5.63 10.45
CA LEU A 155 8.55 -5.59 9.03
C LEU A 155 9.73 -6.17 8.25
N PHE A 156 9.47 -7.11 7.38
CA PHE A 156 10.42 -7.63 6.39
C PHE A 156 10.02 -7.06 5.04
N VAL A 157 10.89 -6.21 4.48
CA VAL A 157 10.60 -5.44 3.27
C VAL A 157 11.59 -5.82 2.19
N THR A 158 11.09 -6.19 1.00
CA THR A 158 11.93 -6.38 -0.18
C THR A 158 12.10 -5.05 -0.91
N ASN A 159 13.28 -4.83 -1.49
CA ASN A 159 13.59 -3.63 -2.26
C ASN A 159 14.04 -4.01 -3.67
N VAL A 160 13.54 -3.31 -4.69
CA VAL A 160 13.83 -3.59 -6.10
C VAL A 160 14.88 -2.67 -6.71
N LEU A 161 15.20 -1.54 -6.08
CA LEU A 161 16.28 -0.69 -6.53
C LEU A 161 17.61 -1.16 -5.93
N LYS A 162 18.70 -1.01 -6.69
CA LYS A 162 20.04 -1.28 -6.17
C LYS A 162 20.32 -0.38 -4.97
N PRO A 163 20.85 -0.91 -3.85
CA PRO A 163 21.31 -0.06 -2.77
C PRO A 163 22.39 0.87 -3.32
N ASN A 164 22.25 2.17 -3.12
CA ASN A 164 23.41 3.04 -3.21
C ASN A 164 24.30 2.70 -2.01
N LEU A 165 25.23 1.78 -2.22
CA LEU A 165 26.31 1.51 -1.28
C LEU A 165 27.22 2.76 -1.26
N ARG A 166 26.90 3.72 -0.41
CA ARG A 166 27.79 4.79 0.05
C ARG A 166 27.69 4.91 1.55
#